data_b6ee330ddf962b85a6406c468b8a83c7
#
_entry.id   b6ee330ddf962b85a6406c468b8a83c7
#
_cell.length_a   1.000
_cell.length_b   1.000
_cell.length_c   1.000
_cell.angle_alpha   90.00
_cell.angle_beta   90.00
_cell.angle_gamma   90.00
#
_symmetry.space_group_name_H-M   'P 1'
#
loop_
_entity.id
_entity.type
_entity.pdbx_description
1 polymer ?
#
loop_
_entity_poly.entity_id
_entity_poly.type
_entity_poly.pdbx_seq_one_letter_code
_entity_poly.pdbx_strand_id
1 'polypeptide(L)'
;MKLVKDTDNNNIETKKVSDKEAEEAIRTILSWMGEDPKREGLLETPKRVVKAFKEYFQGYNEDAKKVLDKTFGDVEGYSDMVVQKNISVQSHCEHHMAPIIGKAHVAYIPNERVVGLSKIARVVEIFSKRLQTQERLTVQIANSLMEALDAKGVAVTIDSTHQCMTCLLYTSDAADELLWGG
;
A
#
# COMPACT_ATOMS: atom_id res chain seq x y z
N MET A 1 -5.83 22.69 -7.04
CA MET A 1 -5.50 21.26 -7.27
C MET A 1 -6.78 20.47 -6.95
N LYS A 2 -7.34 19.72 -7.89
CA LYS A 2 -8.54 18.91 -7.60
C LYS A 2 -8.08 17.66 -6.84
N LEU A 3 -8.62 17.45 -5.63
CA LEU A 3 -8.45 16.19 -4.91
C LEU A 3 -8.98 15.05 -5.79
N VAL A 4 -8.17 14.04 -6.04
CA VAL A 4 -8.62 12.82 -6.69
C VAL A 4 -9.53 12.12 -5.69
N LYS A 5 -10.81 11.92 -6.05
CA LYS A 5 -11.74 11.20 -5.17
C LYS A 5 -11.29 9.75 -5.04
N ASP A 6 -11.11 9.33 -3.80
CA ASP A 6 -10.86 7.93 -3.48
C ASP A 6 -12.12 7.12 -3.83
N THR A 7 -12.02 6.22 -4.80
CA THR A 7 -13.14 5.42 -5.28
C THR A 7 -13.34 4.14 -4.45
N ASP A 8 -12.63 3.99 -3.34
CA ASP A 8 -12.67 2.78 -2.52
C ASP A 8 -13.96 2.58 -1.68
N ASN A 9 -14.95 3.47 -1.81
CA ASN A 9 -16.27 3.32 -1.14
C ASN A 9 -17.27 2.44 -1.91
N ASN A 10 -16.80 1.43 -2.62
CA ASN A 10 -17.70 0.37 -3.05
C ASN A 10 -17.96 -0.56 -1.85
N ASN A 11 -19.16 -0.48 -1.27
CA ASN A 11 -19.74 -1.51 -0.41
C ASN A 11 -19.95 -2.80 -1.25
N ILE A 12 -18.85 -3.45 -1.62
CA ILE A 12 -18.92 -4.80 -2.14
C ILE A 12 -19.12 -5.67 -0.89
N GLU A 13 -20.30 -6.26 -0.74
CA GLU A 13 -20.50 -7.37 0.20
C GLU A 13 -19.58 -8.52 -0.21
N THR A 14 -18.32 -8.47 0.25
CA THR A 14 -17.38 -9.55 0.02
C THR A 14 -17.80 -10.74 0.85
N LYS A 15 -18.14 -11.83 0.20
CA LYS A 15 -18.36 -13.11 0.87
C LYS A 15 -17.16 -13.38 1.79
N LYS A 16 -17.40 -13.54 3.07
CA LYS A 16 -16.35 -13.82 4.06
C LYS A 16 -15.78 -15.21 3.77
N VAL A 17 -14.60 -15.28 3.18
CA VAL A 17 -13.88 -16.52 2.89
C VAL A 17 -13.09 -16.94 4.12
N SER A 18 -13.16 -18.20 4.49
CA SER A 18 -12.42 -18.77 5.62
C SER A 18 -10.95 -19.04 5.25
N ASP A 19 -10.08 -19.14 6.25
CA ASP A 19 -8.68 -19.50 6.06
C ASP A 19 -8.54 -20.87 5.36
N LYS A 20 -9.40 -21.83 5.67
CA LYS A 20 -9.40 -23.16 5.04
C LYS A 20 -9.72 -23.11 3.54
N GLU A 21 -10.69 -22.28 3.15
CA GLU A 21 -11.02 -22.07 1.74
C GLU A 21 -9.84 -21.40 1.01
N ALA A 22 -9.18 -20.43 1.65
CA ALA A 22 -8.00 -19.78 1.09
C ALA A 22 -6.82 -20.75 0.96
N GLU A 23 -6.59 -21.60 1.97
CA GLU A 23 -5.54 -22.64 1.91
C GLU A 23 -5.81 -23.65 0.77
N GLU A 24 -7.07 -24.04 0.55
CA GLU A 24 -7.42 -24.93 -0.56
C GLU A 24 -7.19 -24.29 -1.92
N ALA A 25 -7.48 -23.00 -2.05
CA ALA A 25 -7.15 -22.24 -3.26
C ALA A 25 -5.63 -22.24 -3.54
N ILE A 26 -4.80 -22.10 -2.50
CA ILE A 26 -3.34 -22.18 -2.65
C ILE A 26 -2.91 -23.59 -3.07
N ARG A 27 -3.51 -24.67 -2.56
CA ARG A 27 -3.23 -26.05 -3.02
C ARG A 27 -3.55 -26.21 -4.50
N THR A 28 -4.68 -25.65 -4.92
CA THR A 28 -5.09 -25.66 -6.34
C THR A 28 -4.07 -24.94 -7.22
N ILE A 29 -3.58 -23.77 -6.78
CA ILE A 29 -2.55 -22.99 -7.49
C ILE A 29 -1.24 -23.81 -7.59
N LEU A 30 -0.80 -24.44 -6.50
CA LEU A 30 0.41 -25.28 -6.51
C LEU A 30 0.30 -26.42 -7.54
N SER A 31 -0.84 -27.11 -7.57
CA SER A 31 -1.09 -28.17 -8.56
C SER A 31 -1.14 -27.64 -9.99
N TRP A 32 -1.76 -26.46 -10.20
CA TRP A 32 -1.82 -25.80 -11.51
C TRP A 32 -0.43 -25.42 -12.03
N MET A 33 0.49 -25.02 -11.16
CA MET A 33 1.89 -24.74 -11.50
C MET A 33 2.70 -26.01 -11.83
N GLY A 34 2.13 -27.20 -11.62
CA GLY A 34 2.82 -28.48 -11.86
C GLY A 34 3.53 -29.07 -10.62
N GLU A 35 3.30 -28.50 -9.44
CA GLU A 35 3.86 -29.00 -8.18
C GLU A 35 2.95 -30.06 -7.52
N ASP A 36 3.56 -30.94 -6.73
CA ASP A 36 2.82 -31.85 -5.83
C ASP A 36 2.64 -31.18 -4.46
N PRO A 37 1.43 -30.69 -4.13
CA PRO A 37 1.17 -30.06 -2.84
C PRO A 37 1.30 -31.02 -1.64
N LYS A 38 1.43 -32.32 -1.88
CA LYS A 38 1.59 -33.35 -0.84
C LYS A 38 3.06 -33.65 -0.54
N ARG A 39 4.01 -33.18 -1.36
CA ARG A 39 5.42 -33.38 -1.03
C ARG A 39 5.82 -32.65 0.25
N GLU A 40 6.74 -33.24 1.02
CA GLU A 40 7.11 -32.78 2.37
C GLU A 40 7.37 -31.28 2.48
N GLY A 41 8.11 -30.68 1.54
CA GLY A 41 8.43 -29.24 1.55
C GLY A 41 7.23 -28.31 1.30
N LEU A 42 6.10 -28.81 0.79
CA LEU A 42 4.91 -28.02 0.46
C LEU A 42 3.69 -28.26 1.38
N LEU A 43 3.76 -29.25 2.28
CA LEU A 43 2.63 -29.57 3.17
C LEU A 43 2.09 -28.36 3.96
N GLU A 44 3.00 -27.54 4.48
CA GLU A 44 2.65 -26.34 5.27
C GLU A 44 2.54 -25.07 4.43
N THR A 45 2.89 -25.10 3.13
CA THR A 45 2.93 -23.93 2.27
C THR A 45 1.58 -23.22 2.18
N PRO A 46 0.43 -23.89 2.00
CA PRO A 46 -0.87 -23.21 1.95
C PRO A 46 -1.13 -22.36 3.19
N LYS A 47 -0.91 -22.91 4.37
CA LYS A 47 -1.10 -22.22 5.65
C LYS A 47 -0.12 -21.04 5.80
N ARG A 48 1.14 -21.21 5.41
CA ARG A 48 2.15 -20.15 5.46
C ARG A 48 1.83 -19.00 4.51
N VAL A 49 1.35 -19.31 3.30
CA VAL A 49 0.94 -18.28 2.33
C VAL A 49 -0.25 -17.49 2.84
N VAL A 50 -1.29 -18.14 3.36
CA VAL A 50 -2.45 -17.46 3.94
C VAL A 50 -2.04 -16.56 5.10
N LYS A 51 -1.14 -17.02 5.98
CA LYS A 51 -0.59 -16.20 7.06
C LYS A 51 0.18 -15.00 6.53
N ALA A 52 1.06 -15.19 5.55
CA ALA A 52 1.83 -14.12 4.93
C ALA A 52 0.92 -13.06 4.27
N PHE A 53 -0.12 -13.49 3.57
CA PHE A 53 -1.07 -12.57 2.94
C PHE A 53 -1.85 -11.72 3.95
N LYS A 54 -2.18 -12.28 5.13
CA LYS A 54 -2.78 -11.48 6.21
C LYS A 54 -1.85 -10.36 6.68
N GLU A 55 -0.53 -10.59 6.70
CA GLU A 55 0.47 -9.59 7.06
C GLU A 55 0.71 -8.60 5.92
N TYR A 56 0.78 -9.07 4.66
CA TYR A 56 1.00 -8.22 3.49
C TYR A 56 -0.18 -7.29 3.22
N PHE A 57 -1.40 -7.73 3.51
CA PHE A 57 -2.62 -7.00 3.21
C PHE A 57 -3.38 -6.52 4.45
N GLN A 58 -2.71 -6.42 5.60
CA GLN A 58 -3.34 -5.96 6.86
C GLN A 58 -3.87 -4.52 6.76
N GLY A 59 -3.34 -3.70 5.86
CA GLY A 59 -3.75 -2.33 5.67
C GLY A 59 -5.23 -2.16 5.26
N TYR A 60 -5.88 -3.21 4.73
CA TYR A 60 -7.33 -3.19 4.50
C TYR A 60 -8.15 -3.20 5.80
N ASN A 61 -7.57 -3.63 6.91
CA ASN A 61 -8.22 -3.68 8.22
C ASN A 61 -7.87 -2.47 9.09
N GLU A 62 -7.10 -1.53 8.56
CA GLU A 62 -6.60 -0.36 9.29
C GLU A 62 -7.13 0.94 8.69
N ASP A 63 -7.36 1.93 9.56
CA ASP A 63 -7.87 3.24 9.20
C ASP A 63 -6.79 4.30 9.43
N ALA A 64 -6.29 4.87 8.33
CA ALA A 64 -5.26 5.92 8.37
C ALA A 64 -5.75 7.20 9.07
N LYS A 65 -7.05 7.54 8.98
CA LYS A 65 -7.63 8.71 9.65
C LYS A 65 -7.52 8.57 11.17
N LYS A 66 -7.85 7.41 11.72
CA LYS A 66 -7.72 7.14 13.17
C LYS A 66 -6.28 7.26 13.67
N VAL A 67 -5.30 6.94 12.83
CA VAL A 67 -3.88 7.11 13.18
C VAL A 67 -3.52 8.58 13.28
N LEU A 68 -4.09 9.41 12.42
CA LEU A 68 -3.83 10.85 12.33
C LEU A 68 -4.68 11.69 13.30
N ASP A 69 -5.72 11.14 13.94
CA ASP A 69 -6.56 11.85 14.91
C ASP A 69 -5.77 12.38 16.13
N LYS A 70 -4.64 11.71 16.45
CA LYS A 70 -3.74 12.17 17.52
C LYS A 70 -2.75 13.21 16.98
N THR A 71 -3.20 14.42 16.90
CA THR A 71 -2.39 15.59 16.51
C THR A 71 -2.00 16.43 17.74
N PHE A 72 -0.99 17.24 17.57
CA PHE A 72 -0.58 18.25 18.54
C PHE A 72 -0.99 19.61 18.02
N GLY A 73 -1.83 20.33 18.81
CA GLY A 73 -2.31 21.66 18.45
C GLY A 73 -1.37 22.81 18.87
N ASP A 74 -0.47 22.51 19.80
CA ASP A 74 0.51 23.50 20.25
C ASP A 74 1.82 23.31 19.48
N VAL A 75 1.98 24.09 18.45
CA VAL A 75 3.17 24.10 17.59
C VAL A 75 4.06 25.32 17.85
N GLU A 76 3.77 26.10 18.91
CA GLU A 76 4.53 27.32 19.27
C GLU A 76 4.77 28.27 18.07
N GLY A 77 3.81 28.30 17.13
CA GLY A 77 3.92 29.12 15.91
C GLY A 77 4.78 28.49 14.80
N TYR A 78 5.16 27.20 14.90
CA TYR A 78 5.92 26.51 13.85
C TYR A 78 5.11 26.45 12.55
N SER A 79 5.61 27.08 11.51
CA SER A 79 4.96 27.18 10.19
C SER A 79 5.79 26.61 9.04
N ASP A 80 6.99 26.11 9.35
CA ASP A 80 7.89 25.59 8.34
C ASP A 80 7.50 24.19 7.88
N MET A 81 8.04 23.79 6.75
CA MET A 81 7.78 22.47 6.16
C MET A 81 8.37 21.34 7.02
N VAL A 82 7.53 20.40 7.40
CA VAL A 82 7.93 19.14 8.03
C VAL A 82 8.27 18.13 6.93
N VAL A 83 9.45 17.51 7.01
CA VAL A 83 9.92 16.54 6.02
C VAL A 83 10.33 15.25 6.71
N GLN A 84 9.76 14.12 6.29
CA GLN A 84 10.21 12.79 6.70
C GLN A 84 10.68 12.01 5.48
N LYS A 85 11.93 11.58 5.53
CA LYS A 85 12.59 10.87 4.43
C LYS A 85 12.81 9.39 4.76
N ASN A 86 12.99 8.58 3.71
CA ASN A 86 13.40 7.18 3.80
C ASN A 86 12.42 6.27 4.56
N ILE A 87 11.13 6.57 4.51
CA ILE A 87 10.10 5.69 5.06
C ILE A 87 10.05 4.43 4.20
N SER A 88 10.15 3.27 4.83
CA SER A 88 10.09 1.99 4.09
C SER A 88 8.73 1.78 3.44
N VAL A 89 8.76 1.42 2.17
CA VAL A 89 7.59 0.98 1.39
C VAL A 89 7.77 -0.50 1.08
N GLN A 90 6.82 -1.30 1.53
CA GLN A 90 6.69 -2.72 1.22
C GLN A 90 5.24 -2.96 0.81
N SER A 91 5.00 -3.01 -0.49
CA SER A 91 3.66 -3.10 -1.08
C SER A 91 3.60 -4.23 -2.10
N HIS A 92 2.45 -4.43 -2.70
CA HIS A 92 2.23 -5.43 -3.74
C HIS A 92 1.44 -4.81 -4.89
N CYS A 93 1.92 -5.05 -6.10
CA CYS A 93 1.29 -4.60 -7.33
C CYS A 93 -0.10 -5.24 -7.47
N GLU A 94 -1.13 -4.45 -7.77
CA GLU A 94 -2.50 -4.97 -7.92
C GLU A 94 -2.68 -5.84 -9.17
N HIS A 95 -1.81 -5.69 -10.18
CA HIS A 95 -1.91 -6.46 -11.43
C HIS A 95 -1.38 -7.89 -11.29
N HIS A 96 -0.32 -8.11 -10.50
CA HIS A 96 0.39 -9.40 -10.44
C HIS A 96 0.61 -9.92 -9.01
N MET A 97 0.19 -9.16 -7.99
CA MET A 97 0.48 -9.43 -6.59
C MET A 97 2.00 -9.55 -6.28
N ALA A 98 2.84 -9.06 -7.20
CA ALA A 98 4.29 -9.05 -7.04
C ALA A 98 4.72 -7.90 -6.10
N PRO A 99 5.82 -8.06 -5.34
CA PRO A 99 6.27 -7.03 -4.40
C PRO A 99 6.68 -5.73 -5.09
N ILE A 100 6.37 -4.62 -4.42
CA ILE A 100 6.89 -3.27 -4.68
C ILE A 100 7.69 -2.87 -3.45
N ILE A 101 8.99 -2.67 -3.60
CA ILE A 101 9.89 -2.39 -2.48
C ILE A 101 10.62 -1.09 -2.74
N GLY A 102 10.57 -0.18 -1.76
CA GLY A 102 11.18 1.14 -1.94
C GLY A 102 11.18 2.02 -0.72
N LYS A 103 11.24 3.32 -0.96
CA LYS A 103 11.23 4.37 0.05
C LYS A 103 10.24 5.47 -0.34
N ALA A 104 9.50 5.95 0.65
CA ALA A 104 8.68 7.14 0.51
C ALA A 104 9.35 8.32 1.22
N HIS A 105 9.14 9.50 0.66
CA HIS A 105 9.48 10.77 1.26
C HIS A 105 8.20 11.59 1.33
N VAL A 106 7.90 12.09 2.52
CA VAL A 106 6.66 12.82 2.80
C VAL A 106 7.01 14.18 3.37
N ALA A 107 6.44 15.23 2.81
CA ALA A 107 6.55 16.57 3.33
C ALA A 107 5.17 17.21 3.46
N TYR A 108 4.97 18.03 4.48
CA TYR A 108 3.77 18.85 4.60
C TYR A 108 4.07 20.20 5.24
N ILE A 109 3.26 21.19 4.91
CA ILE A 109 3.29 22.51 5.55
C ILE A 109 2.10 22.56 6.50
N PRO A 110 2.34 22.63 7.83
CA PRO A 110 1.27 22.64 8.80
C PRO A 110 0.42 23.93 8.68
N ASN A 111 -0.85 23.82 9.04
CA ASN A 111 -1.71 24.97 9.30
C ASN A 111 -1.71 25.24 10.81
N GLU A 112 -2.58 24.55 11.55
CA GLU A 112 -2.66 24.69 13.01
C GLU A 112 -2.26 23.41 13.76
N ARG A 113 -2.04 22.32 13.02
CA ARG A 113 -1.79 20.99 13.60
C ARG A 113 -0.54 20.35 13.03
N VAL A 114 0.23 19.73 13.91
CA VAL A 114 1.31 18.84 13.54
C VAL A 114 1.02 17.42 14.01
N VAL A 115 1.61 16.47 13.34
CA VAL A 115 1.51 15.06 13.68
C VAL A 115 2.90 14.48 13.95
N GLY A 116 2.98 13.55 14.89
CA GLY A 116 4.24 12.87 15.18
C GLY A 116 4.77 12.10 13.97
N LEU A 117 6.08 12.15 13.72
CA LEU A 117 6.73 11.50 12.58
C LEU A 117 6.40 10.02 12.46
N SER A 118 6.26 9.30 13.59
CA SER A 118 5.85 7.90 13.62
C SER A 118 4.46 7.65 13.01
N LYS A 119 3.56 8.66 13.05
CA LYS A 119 2.22 8.56 12.48
C LYS A 119 2.25 8.68 10.96
N ILE A 120 3.12 9.53 10.42
CA ILE A 120 3.36 9.63 8.98
C ILE A 120 3.86 8.29 8.44
N ALA A 121 4.87 7.70 9.11
CA ALA A 121 5.38 6.38 8.73
C ALA A 121 4.28 5.30 8.80
N ARG A 122 3.41 5.36 9.79
CA ARG A 122 2.29 4.42 9.93
C ARG A 122 1.25 4.57 8.82
N VAL A 123 0.94 5.80 8.39
CA VAL A 123 0.05 6.05 7.25
C VAL A 123 0.63 5.45 5.96
N VAL A 124 1.92 5.67 5.70
CA VAL A 124 2.62 5.06 4.57
C VAL A 124 2.51 3.53 4.65
N GLU A 125 2.74 2.94 5.82
CA GLU A 125 2.64 1.49 6.02
C GLU A 125 1.23 0.96 5.75
N ILE A 126 0.19 1.62 6.28
CA ILE A 126 -1.22 1.20 6.10
C ILE A 126 -1.59 1.15 4.63
N PHE A 127 -1.25 2.17 3.86
CA PHE A 127 -1.57 2.18 2.43
C PHE A 127 -0.65 1.25 1.63
N SER A 128 0.61 1.09 2.02
CA SER A 128 1.52 0.14 1.37
C SER A 128 1.05 -1.31 1.52
N LYS A 129 0.47 -1.67 2.67
CA LYS A 129 -0.04 -3.02 2.94
C LYS A 129 -1.43 -3.27 2.34
N ARG A 130 -1.57 -2.93 1.06
CA ARG A 130 -2.73 -3.17 0.19
C ARG A 130 -2.24 -3.56 -1.20
N LEU A 131 -3.14 -4.01 -2.06
CA LEU A 131 -2.85 -4.10 -3.50
C LEU A 131 -2.84 -2.67 -4.08
N GLN A 132 -1.74 -2.28 -4.73
CA GLN A 132 -1.51 -0.90 -5.13
C GLN A 132 -0.95 -0.75 -6.54
N THR A 133 -1.19 0.42 -7.13
CA THR A 133 -0.27 1.05 -8.07
C THR A 133 0.54 2.12 -7.32
N GLN A 134 1.71 2.50 -7.84
CA GLN A 134 2.54 3.53 -7.20
C GLN A 134 1.83 4.88 -7.13
N GLU A 135 1.12 5.24 -8.20
CA GLU A 135 0.35 6.48 -8.33
C GLU A 135 -0.76 6.55 -7.28
N ARG A 136 -1.55 5.48 -7.17
CA ARG A 136 -2.64 5.39 -6.19
C ARG A 136 -2.11 5.46 -4.76
N LEU A 137 -1.05 4.72 -4.45
CA LEU A 137 -0.39 4.76 -3.14
C LEU A 137 0.04 6.18 -2.77
N THR A 138 0.70 6.88 -3.72
CA THR A 138 1.16 8.25 -3.54
C THR A 138 0.01 9.20 -3.24
N VAL A 139 -1.08 9.11 -4.01
CA VAL A 139 -2.26 9.96 -3.86
C VAL A 139 -2.99 9.69 -2.55
N GLN A 140 -3.16 8.43 -2.15
CA GLN A 140 -3.82 8.06 -0.90
C GLN A 140 -3.07 8.61 0.33
N ILE A 141 -1.75 8.51 0.35
CA ILE A 141 -0.92 9.07 1.43
C ILE A 141 -1.10 10.59 1.48
N ALA A 142 -0.97 11.27 0.34
CA ALA A 142 -1.08 12.73 0.26
C ALA A 142 -2.45 13.24 0.72
N ASN A 143 -3.53 12.64 0.21
CA ASN A 143 -4.89 13.03 0.57
C ASN A 143 -5.21 12.81 2.05
N SER A 144 -4.76 11.68 2.63
CA SER A 144 -4.98 11.41 4.04
C SER A 144 -4.33 12.44 4.96
N LEU A 145 -3.12 12.88 4.63
CA LEU A 145 -2.43 13.91 5.40
C LEU A 145 -3.06 15.29 5.17
N MET A 146 -3.43 15.62 3.93
CA MET A 146 -4.08 16.88 3.60
C MET A 146 -5.40 17.04 4.35
N GLU A 147 -6.25 16.01 4.34
CA GLU A 147 -7.57 16.05 5.01
C GLU A 147 -7.45 16.05 6.54
N ALA A 148 -6.62 15.18 7.11
CA ALA A 148 -6.55 15.01 8.56
C ALA A 148 -5.85 16.17 9.27
N LEU A 149 -4.87 16.80 8.63
CA LEU A 149 -4.09 17.89 9.21
C LEU A 149 -4.56 19.28 8.77
N ASP A 150 -5.52 19.35 7.86
CA ASP A 150 -5.88 20.61 7.19
C ASP A 150 -4.62 21.37 6.72
N ALA A 151 -3.68 20.62 6.16
CA ALA A 151 -2.36 21.13 5.83
C ALA A 151 -2.43 22.15 4.69
N LYS A 152 -1.57 23.18 4.72
CA LYS A 152 -1.43 24.15 3.63
C LYS A 152 -0.92 23.54 2.34
N GLY A 153 -0.19 22.42 2.45
CA GLY A 153 0.31 21.65 1.32
C GLY A 153 0.93 20.33 1.78
N VAL A 154 0.87 19.32 0.91
CA VAL A 154 1.49 18.00 1.11
C VAL A 154 2.20 17.60 -0.16
N ALA A 155 3.39 17.03 -0.03
CA ALA A 155 4.15 16.43 -1.11
C ALA A 155 4.56 15.00 -0.71
N VAL A 156 4.38 14.06 -1.63
CA VAL A 156 4.78 12.67 -1.44
C VAL A 156 5.54 12.22 -2.68
N THR A 157 6.70 11.63 -2.49
CA THR A 157 7.45 10.95 -3.54
C THR A 157 7.75 9.52 -3.10
N ILE A 158 7.69 8.59 -4.04
CA ILE A 158 8.00 7.18 -3.81
C ILE A 158 9.02 6.75 -4.86
N ASP A 159 10.15 6.24 -4.39
CA ASP A 159 11.16 5.60 -5.20
C ASP A 159 11.14 4.11 -4.88
N SER A 160 10.76 3.28 -5.87
CA SER A 160 10.54 1.85 -5.64
C SER A 160 10.86 0.98 -6.85
N THR A 161 11.25 -0.25 -6.56
CA THR A 161 11.45 -1.32 -7.53
C THR A 161 10.20 -2.20 -7.57
N HIS A 162 9.63 -2.34 -8.77
CA HIS A 162 8.50 -3.22 -9.03
C HIS A 162 8.99 -4.59 -9.48
N GLN A 163 8.78 -5.62 -8.66
CA GLN A 163 9.25 -6.96 -8.99
C GLN A 163 8.51 -7.57 -10.20
N CYS A 164 7.31 -7.14 -10.49
CA CYS A 164 6.62 -7.50 -11.73
C CYS A 164 7.39 -7.04 -12.98
N MET A 165 8.07 -5.90 -12.93
CA MET A 165 8.88 -5.41 -14.05
C MET A 165 10.27 -6.06 -14.12
N THR A 166 10.84 -6.44 -12.96
CA THR A 166 12.18 -7.04 -12.91
C THR A 166 12.19 -8.55 -13.11
N CYS A 167 11.14 -9.25 -12.68
CA CYS A 167 11.06 -10.71 -12.72
C CYS A 167 10.27 -11.22 -13.93
N LEU A 168 9.32 -10.45 -14.43
CA LEU A 168 8.56 -10.80 -15.62
C LEU A 168 9.19 -10.07 -16.81
N LEU A 169 9.76 -10.82 -17.73
CA LEU A 169 10.32 -10.26 -18.96
C LEU A 169 9.19 -9.87 -19.89
N TYR A 170 8.63 -8.68 -19.68
CA TYR A 170 7.60 -8.15 -20.56
C TYR A 170 8.18 -7.71 -21.89
N THR A 171 7.98 -8.54 -22.89
CA THR A 171 8.12 -8.13 -24.28
C THR A 171 6.77 -7.74 -24.89
N SER A 172 5.64 -8.13 -24.27
CA SER A 172 4.28 -7.93 -24.82
C SER A 172 3.45 -6.89 -24.07
N ASP A 173 3.58 -6.74 -22.75
CA ASP A 173 2.76 -5.79 -21.98
C ASP A 173 3.34 -4.37 -21.95
N ALA A 174 4.62 -4.20 -22.29
CA ALA A 174 5.22 -2.88 -22.48
C ALA A 174 4.54 -2.06 -23.61
N ALA A 175 3.77 -2.72 -24.48
CA ALA A 175 3.01 -2.05 -25.52
C ALA A 175 1.70 -1.42 -24.98
N ASP A 176 1.11 -1.99 -23.93
CA ASP A 176 -0.13 -1.47 -23.33
C ASP A 176 0.13 -0.26 -22.43
N GLU A 177 1.32 -0.17 -21.82
CA GLU A 177 1.71 1.00 -21.01
C GLU A 177 2.15 2.20 -21.86
N LEU A 178 2.55 2.01 -23.13
CA LEU A 178 2.91 3.09 -24.04
C LEU A 178 1.70 3.86 -24.62
N LEU A 179 0.47 3.44 -24.35
CA LEU A 179 -0.75 4.14 -24.78
C LEU A 179 -1.13 5.34 -23.87
N TRP A 180 -0.34 5.64 -22.83
CA TRP A 180 -0.56 6.77 -21.91
C TRP A 180 0.36 7.95 -22.16
N GLY A 181 1.08 7.97 -23.26
CA GLY A 181 1.98 9.04 -23.71
C GLY A 181 1.44 9.77 -24.93
N GLY A 182 0.25 10.41 -24.77
CA GLY A 182 -0.33 11.27 -25.78
C GLY A 182 -0.92 12.52 -25.15
#